data_7b80d7c22b541cdb0e935fd18527541a
#
_entry.id   7b80d7c22b541cdb0e935fd18527541a
#
_cell.length_a   1.000
_cell.length_b   1.000
_cell.length_c   1.000
_cell.angle_alpha   90.00
_cell.angle_beta   90.00
_cell.angle_gamma   90.00
#
_symmetry.space_group_name_H-M   'P 1'
#
loop_
_entity.id
_entity.type
_entity.pdbx_description
1 polymer ?
#
loop_
_entity_poly.entity_id
_entity_poly.type
_entity_poly.pdbx_seq_one_letter_code
_entity_poly.pdbx_strand_id
1 'polypeptide(L)'
;LRTLLLAAAVSLGLAVATAPAQDLRLPDIGSSAGELLTPARQAEYGAMMLRELRNYGYTLEDPLLDDWLQSLGNRLGANSDRPEQPFTLFMLKDRQINAFATLGGYIGMNAGLVLTAEREDEVAAVLSHEIAHVTQQHVLRAVERAQRDQVPILLGMLAAIVAAQAAGGNSTGDATQAAIVSAMGLMQQTQINYTRSNEAEADRIGIRTLARTGYDVDAMAGFFERMSLAMRGNQGGYSVPEYLRTHPMTLTRISEAKERAEQLRRTGVAPTRATTTVTTEDGRRVERVEPVPPVQAPPPPGNGNPLLPSQLRIGGLDEALGYGESGQFRWAQERLRALSANTTDAAIREYEALRRARPEGLTDAQRYGLALVRMAREPQAAVAELEALLRRH
;
A
#
# COMPACT_ATOMS: atom_id res chain seq x y z
N LEU A 1 -8.41 53.61 -48.69
CA LEU A 1 -8.04 52.26 -49.20
C LEU A 1 -6.83 51.64 -48.47
N ARG A 2 -6.22 52.31 -47.47
CA ARG A 2 -5.04 51.79 -46.70
C ARG A 2 -5.40 51.32 -45.28
N THR A 3 -6.65 51.49 -44.86
CA THR A 3 -7.11 51.10 -43.50
C THR A 3 -7.92 49.81 -43.47
N LEU A 4 -8.20 49.18 -44.62
CA LEU A 4 -8.94 47.89 -44.70
C LEU A 4 -8.04 46.65 -44.88
N LEU A 5 -6.73 46.80 -45.00
CA LEU A 5 -5.76 45.70 -45.17
C LEU A 5 -5.08 45.31 -43.85
N LEU A 6 -5.28 46.01 -42.76
CA LEU A 6 -4.69 45.65 -41.44
C LEU A 6 -5.63 44.85 -40.51
N ALA A 7 -6.91 44.70 -40.88
CA ALA A 7 -7.87 43.94 -40.09
C ALA A 7 -7.98 42.47 -40.49
N ALA A 8 -7.39 42.04 -41.60
CA ALA A 8 -7.44 40.65 -42.07
C ALA A 8 -6.24 39.80 -41.67
N ALA A 9 -5.21 40.36 -41.03
CA ALA A 9 -3.96 39.63 -40.68
C ALA A 9 -3.91 39.18 -39.22
N VAL A 10 -4.91 39.46 -38.39
CA VAL A 10 -4.90 39.08 -36.95
C VAL A 10 -5.83 37.90 -36.62
N SER A 11 -6.60 37.39 -37.58
CA SER A 11 -7.54 36.29 -37.35
C SER A 11 -7.05 34.90 -37.74
N LEU A 12 -5.75 34.73 -38.10
CA LEU A 12 -5.21 33.45 -38.54
C LEU A 12 -4.04 33.04 -37.67
N GLY A 13 -4.29 32.64 -36.43
CA GLY A 13 -3.18 32.14 -35.65
C GLY A 13 -3.48 31.94 -34.19
N LEU A 14 -4.38 31.05 -33.81
CA LEU A 14 -4.35 30.34 -32.51
C LEU A 14 -5.28 29.12 -32.56
N ALA A 15 -5.04 28.21 -33.48
CA ALA A 15 -5.37 26.81 -33.27
C ALA A 15 -4.23 26.21 -32.44
N VAL A 16 -4.28 26.35 -31.12
CA VAL A 16 -3.44 25.57 -30.23
C VAL A 16 -3.95 24.14 -30.34
N ALA A 17 -3.31 23.35 -31.17
CA ALA A 17 -3.45 21.91 -31.12
C ALA A 17 -2.97 21.46 -29.74
N THR A 18 -3.90 21.10 -28.87
CA THR A 18 -3.60 20.35 -27.65
C THR A 18 -3.10 18.97 -28.09
N ALA A 19 -1.79 18.85 -28.31
CA ALA A 19 -1.15 17.56 -28.42
C ALA A 19 -1.41 16.82 -27.09
N PRO A 20 -1.85 15.55 -27.12
CA PRO A 20 -1.90 14.75 -25.91
C PRO A 20 -0.49 14.75 -25.32
N ALA A 21 -0.38 15.04 -24.02
CA ALA A 21 0.86 14.94 -23.29
C ALA A 21 1.33 13.47 -23.44
N GLN A 22 2.28 13.26 -24.33
CA GLN A 22 2.99 11.99 -24.38
C GLN A 22 3.70 11.86 -23.04
N ASP A 23 3.43 10.78 -22.32
CA ASP A 23 4.20 10.35 -21.17
C ASP A 23 5.64 10.11 -21.69
N LEU A 24 6.43 11.18 -21.71
CA LEU A 24 7.86 11.10 -21.95
C LEU A 24 8.46 10.34 -20.76
N ARG A 25 8.46 9.01 -20.85
CA ARG A 25 9.35 8.20 -20.03
C ARG A 25 10.75 8.63 -20.37
N LEU A 26 11.32 9.52 -19.56
CA LEU A 26 12.74 9.83 -19.64
C LEU A 26 13.49 8.50 -19.53
N PRO A 27 14.50 8.26 -20.40
CA PRO A 27 15.34 7.08 -20.27
C PRO A 27 15.85 7.02 -18.84
N ASP A 28 15.74 5.87 -18.18
CA ASP A 28 16.37 5.62 -16.89
C ASP A 28 17.89 5.71 -17.11
N ILE A 29 18.46 6.89 -16.82
CA ILE A 29 19.91 7.15 -16.91
C ILE A 29 20.54 6.51 -15.67
N GLY A 30 20.31 5.21 -15.42
CA GLY A 30 20.86 4.40 -14.36
C GLY A 30 21.15 5.19 -13.08
N SER A 31 20.39 4.99 -12.02
CA SER A 31 20.76 5.58 -10.73
C SER A 31 22.09 4.96 -10.30
N SER A 32 23.01 5.78 -9.77
CA SER A 32 24.25 5.31 -9.14
C SER A 32 23.98 4.25 -8.05
N ALA A 33 22.76 4.22 -7.52
CA ALA A 33 22.26 3.22 -6.61
C ALA A 33 22.19 1.81 -7.23
N GLY A 34 21.87 1.69 -8.52
CA GLY A 34 21.90 0.42 -9.26
C GLY A 34 23.29 -0.18 -9.44
N GLU A 35 24.33 0.64 -9.39
CA GLU A 35 25.73 0.19 -9.41
C GLU A 35 26.16 -0.40 -8.05
N LEU A 36 25.60 0.06 -6.95
CA LEU A 36 25.89 -0.44 -5.60
C LEU A 36 25.27 -1.81 -5.34
N LEU A 37 24.04 -2.06 -5.82
CA LEU A 37 23.30 -3.30 -5.60
C LEU A 37 22.55 -3.71 -6.85
N THR A 38 23.10 -4.67 -7.59
CA THR A 38 22.43 -5.25 -8.77
C THR A 38 21.08 -5.89 -8.38
N PRO A 39 20.11 -5.97 -9.31
CA PRO A 39 18.82 -6.61 -9.04
C PRO A 39 18.93 -8.01 -8.46
N ALA A 40 19.92 -8.81 -8.93
CA ALA A 40 20.19 -10.14 -8.40
C ALA A 40 20.60 -10.12 -6.93
N ARG A 41 21.48 -9.21 -6.53
CA ARG A 41 21.87 -9.03 -5.12
C ARG A 41 20.73 -8.51 -4.26
N GLN A 42 19.91 -7.61 -4.79
CA GLN A 42 18.70 -7.15 -4.07
C GLN A 42 17.76 -8.33 -3.77
N ALA A 43 17.52 -9.20 -4.76
CA ALA A 43 16.71 -10.41 -4.57
C ALA A 43 17.33 -11.38 -3.56
N GLU A 44 18.66 -11.55 -3.57
CA GLU A 44 19.38 -12.37 -2.59
C GLU A 44 19.20 -11.86 -1.16
N TYR A 45 19.34 -10.54 -0.93
CA TYR A 45 19.10 -9.92 0.38
C TYR A 45 17.66 -10.09 0.86
N GLY A 46 16.67 -9.86 -0.03
CA GLY A 46 15.27 -10.08 0.30
C GLY A 46 14.98 -11.54 0.67
N ALA A 47 15.51 -12.49 -0.10
CA ALA A 47 15.36 -13.91 0.18
C ALA A 47 16.03 -14.31 1.50
N MET A 48 17.20 -13.77 1.79
CA MET A 48 17.91 -14.01 3.05
C MET A 48 17.07 -13.50 4.24
N MET A 49 16.55 -12.27 4.15
CA MET A 49 15.71 -11.70 5.20
C MET A 49 14.45 -12.55 5.44
N LEU A 50 13.73 -12.94 4.38
CA LEU A 50 12.56 -13.81 4.52
C LEU A 50 12.92 -15.15 5.17
N ARG A 51 14.06 -15.75 4.83
CA ARG A 51 14.54 -16.97 5.45
C ARG A 51 14.78 -16.79 6.95
N GLU A 52 15.40 -15.69 7.37
CA GLU A 52 15.58 -15.39 8.78
C GLU A 52 14.26 -15.21 9.52
N LEU A 53 13.30 -14.48 8.95
CA LEU A 53 11.96 -14.34 9.53
C LEU A 53 11.26 -15.69 9.71
N ARG A 54 11.43 -16.61 8.74
CA ARG A 54 10.94 -18.00 8.84
C ARG A 54 11.64 -18.79 9.94
N ASN A 55 12.95 -18.70 9.99
CA ASN A 55 13.76 -19.40 11.00
C ASN A 55 13.38 -18.99 12.43
N TYR A 56 13.07 -17.71 12.64
CA TYR A 56 12.57 -17.19 13.93
C TYR A 56 11.08 -17.42 14.17
N GLY A 57 10.36 -18.01 13.22
CA GLY A 57 8.94 -18.29 13.35
C GLY A 57 8.03 -17.05 13.33
N TYR A 58 8.50 -15.93 12.79
CA TYR A 58 7.71 -14.71 12.66
C TYR A 58 6.69 -14.78 11.53
N THR A 59 6.95 -15.57 10.49
CA THR A 59 6.03 -15.74 9.35
C THR A 59 4.85 -16.62 9.72
N LEU A 60 3.70 -16.30 9.16
CA LEU A 60 2.53 -17.16 9.17
C LEU A 60 2.49 -17.85 7.81
N GLU A 61 2.71 -19.16 7.79
CA GLU A 61 2.71 -19.95 6.57
C GLU A 61 1.38 -20.71 6.48
N ASP A 62 0.54 -20.28 5.56
CA ASP A 62 -0.75 -20.90 5.31
C ASP A 62 -1.08 -20.77 3.81
N PRO A 63 -1.23 -21.90 3.09
CA PRO A 63 -1.36 -21.88 1.65
C PRO A 63 -2.50 -21.00 1.12
N LEU A 64 -3.63 -20.91 1.83
CA LEU A 64 -4.78 -20.10 1.40
C LEU A 64 -4.53 -18.61 1.61
N LEU A 65 -3.86 -18.23 2.69
CA LEU A 65 -3.49 -16.85 2.95
C LEU A 65 -2.35 -16.40 2.02
N ASP A 66 -1.39 -17.28 1.78
CA ASP A 66 -0.27 -17.01 0.88
C ASP A 66 -0.77 -16.81 -0.55
N ASP A 67 -1.68 -17.66 -1.03
CA ASP A 67 -2.28 -17.55 -2.37
C ASP A 67 -3.11 -16.27 -2.50
N TRP A 68 -3.96 -15.96 -1.53
CA TRP A 68 -4.75 -14.73 -1.51
C TRP A 68 -3.86 -13.48 -1.56
N LEU A 69 -2.85 -13.40 -0.67
CA LEU A 69 -1.97 -12.25 -0.58
C LEU A 69 -1.10 -12.11 -1.83
N GLN A 70 -0.53 -13.22 -2.34
CA GLN A 70 0.28 -13.21 -3.56
C GLN A 70 -0.55 -12.86 -4.79
N SER A 71 -1.79 -13.36 -4.89
CA SER A 71 -2.71 -13.02 -5.97
C SER A 71 -3.04 -11.53 -5.98
N LEU A 72 -3.32 -10.96 -4.80
CA LEU A 72 -3.54 -9.52 -4.64
C LEU A 72 -2.31 -8.71 -5.09
N GLY A 73 -1.12 -9.13 -4.63
CA GLY A 73 0.14 -8.49 -5.02
C GLY A 73 0.46 -8.60 -6.50
N ASN A 74 0.20 -9.74 -7.11
CA ASN A 74 0.42 -9.94 -8.55
C ASN A 74 -0.48 -9.02 -9.39
N ARG A 75 -1.76 -8.88 -9.01
CA ARG A 75 -2.69 -7.95 -9.69
C ARG A 75 -2.22 -6.49 -9.59
N LEU A 76 -1.83 -6.05 -8.40
CA LEU A 76 -1.31 -4.70 -8.19
C LEU A 76 0.03 -4.50 -8.89
N GLY A 77 0.93 -5.47 -8.80
CA GLY A 77 2.24 -5.45 -9.45
C GLY A 77 2.16 -5.34 -10.97
N ALA A 78 1.28 -6.13 -11.60
CA ALA A 78 1.05 -6.10 -13.05
C ALA A 78 0.51 -4.74 -13.54
N ASN A 79 -0.15 -3.96 -12.68
CA ASN A 79 -0.69 -2.64 -12.98
C ASN A 79 0.17 -1.50 -12.40
N SER A 80 1.34 -1.81 -11.83
CA SER A 80 2.28 -0.83 -11.30
C SER A 80 3.06 -0.11 -12.42
N ASP A 81 3.89 0.85 -12.03
CA ASP A 81 4.75 1.55 -13.00
C ASP A 81 5.92 0.67 -13.50
N ARG A 82 6.15 -0.51 -12.87
CA ARG A 82 7.14 -1.54 -13.30
C ARG A 82 6.52 -2.94 -13.25
N PRO A 83 5.70 -3.31 -14.22
CA PRO A 83 5.01 -4.61 -14.24
C PRO A 83 5.96 -5.81 -14.38
N GLU A 84 7.18 -5.59 -14.86
CA GLU A 84 8.24 -6.60 -14.97
C GLU A 84 8.93 -6.91 -13.63
N GLN A 85 8.72 -6.08 -12.59
CA GLN A 85 9.30 -6.30 -11.26
C GLN A 85 8.61 -7.47 -10.57
N PRO A 86 9.34 -8.53 -10.20
CA PRO A 86 8.76 -9.61 -9.41
C PRO A 86 8.52 -9.15 -7.97
N PHE A 87 7.42 -9.61 -7.38
CA PHE A 87 7.07 -9.36 -5.99
C PHE A 87 6.88 -10.69 -5.25
N THR A 88 7.47 -10.77 -4.06
CA THR A 88 7.28 -11.88 -3.13
C THR A 88 6.62 -11.35 -1.87
N LEU A 89 5.36 -11.72 -1.66
CA LEU A 89 4.60 -11.30 -0.51
C LEU A 89 4.59 -12.39 0.55
N PHE A 90 4.61 -12.00 1.82
CA PHE A 90 4.54 -12.93 2.94
C PHE A 90 3.81 -12.31 4.13
N MET A 91 3.11 -13.17 4.88
CA MET A 91 2.35 -12.80 6.05
C MET A 91 3.16 -12.98 7.33
N LEU A 92 3.08 -12.02 8.25
CA LEU A 92 3.67 -12.11 9.58
C LEU A 92 2.58 -12.33 10.63
N LYS A 93 2.88 -13.12 11.68
CA LYS A 93 1.94 -13.44 12.76
C LYS A 93 1.58 -12.25 13.64
N ASP A 94 2.38 -11.19 13.60
CA ASP A 94 2.22 -10.03 14.46
C ASP A 94 0.87 -9.34 14.22
N ARG A 95 0.17 -9.05 15.31
CA ARG A 95 -1.14 -8.38 15.30
C ARG A 95 -1.04 -6.86 15.42
N GLN A 96 0.15 -6.29 15.40
CA GLN A 96 0.34 -4.86 15.22
C GLN A 96 0.10 -4.47 13.76
N ILE A 97 -0.41 -3.25 13.56
CA ILE A 97 -0.59 -2.71 12.21
C ILE A 97 0.78 -2.40 11.64
N ASN A 98 1.21 -3.18 10.63
CA ASN A 98 2.46 -2.95 9.90
C ASN A 98 2.43 -3.60 8.51
N ALA A 99 3.12 -2.98 7.57
CA ALA A 99 3.54 -3.55 6.30
C ALA A 99 4.87 -2.88 5.93
N PHE A 100 5.70 -3.55 5.15
CA PHE A 100 6.97 -2.98 4.72
C PHE A 100 7.46 -3.62 3.43
N ALA A 101 8.06 -2.80 2.59
CA ALA A 101 8.80 -3.23 1.42
C ALA A 101 10.30 -3.29 1.72
N THR A 102 10.99 -4.26 1.13
CA THR A 102 12.44 -4.37 1.21
C THR A 102 13.06 -4.64 -0.15
N LEU A 103 14.36 -4.89 -0.19
CA LEU A 103 15.09 -5.10 -1.43
C LEU A 103 14.57 -6.32 -2.21
N GLY A 104 14.66 -6.23 -3.55
CA GLY A 104 14.32 -7.34 -4.44
C GLY A 104 12.82 -7.62 -4.61
N GLY A 105 11.96 -6.70 -4.18
CA GLY A 105 10.50 -6.85 -4.31
C GLY A 105 9.85 -7.72 -3.23
N TYR A 106 10.52 -7.92 -2.10
CA TYR A 106 9.95 -8.62 -0.96
C TYR A 106 9.11 -7.67 -0.11
N ILE A 107 7.85 -8.03 0.15
CA ILE A 107 6.89 -7.23 0.90
C ILE A 107 6.29 -8.07 2.03
N GLY A 108 6.51 -7.63 3.27
CA GLY A 108 5.91 -8.24 4.46
C GLY A 108 4.66 -7.50 4.90
N MET A 109 3.65 -8.23 5.34
CA MET A 109 2.42 -7.69 5.88
C MET A 109 2.08 -8.37 7.21
N ASN A 110 1.86 -7.58 8.25
CA ASN A 110 1.44 -8.08 9.55
C ASN A 110 -0.04 -8.46 9.55
N ALA A 111 -0.38 -9.53 10.27
CA ALA A 111 -1.77 -9.93 10.49
C ALA A 111 -2.65 -8.77 10.99
N GLY A 112 -2.11 -7.94 11.89
CA GLY A 112 -2.83 -6.82 12.47
C GLY A 112 -3.33 -5.80 11.45
N LEU A 113 -2.63 -5.59 10.34
CA LEU A 113 -3.07 -4.71 9.26
C LEU A 113 -4.36 -5.22 8.62
N VAL A 114 -4.35 -6.49 8.19
CA VAL A 114 -5.52 -7.13 7.56
C VAL A 114 -6.70 -7.22 8.52
N LEU A 115 -6.44 -7.50 9.80
CA LEU A 115 -7.47 -7.56 10.84
C LEU A 115 -8.11 -6.20 11.15
N THR A 116 -7.39 -5.11 10.91
CA THR A 116 -7.86 -3.73 11.10
C THR A 116 -8.61 -3.21 9.88
N ALA A 117 -8.31 -3.72 8.71
CA ALA A 117 -8.98 -3.34 7.47
C ALA A 117 -10.45 -3.78 7.47
N GLU A 118 -11.34 -2.92 6.96
CA GLU A 118 -12.76 -3.25 6.80
C GLU A 118 -13.08 -3.83 5.43
N ARG A 119 -12.25 -3.53 4.42
CA ARG A 119 -12.43 -3.98 3.03
C ARG A 119 -11.09 -4.38 2.42
N GLU A 120 -11.14 -5.23 1.39
CA GLU A 120 -9.96 -5.62 0.63
C GLU A 120 -9.27 -4.43 -0.04
N ASP A 121 -10.06 -3.44 -0.47
CA ASP A 121 -9.53 -2.19 -1.03
C ASP A 121 -8.52 -1.49 -0.10
N GLU A 122 -8.73 -1.55 1.21
CA GLU A 122 -7.82 -0.94 2.20
C GLU A 122 -6.49 -1.69 2.27
N VAL A 123 -6.54 -3.03 2.20
CA VAL A 123 -5.33 -3.86 2.11
C VAL A 123 -4.62 -3.62 0.78
N ALA A 124 -5.37 -3.55 -0.32
CA ALA A 124 -4.85 -3.24 -1.64
C ALA A 124 -4.22 -1.84 -1.68
N ALA A 125 -4.79 -0.85 -0.99
CA ALA A 125 -4.25 0.51 -0.90
C ALA A 125 -2.88 0.54 -0.22
N VAL A 126 -2.73 -0.14 0.94
CA VAL A 126 -1.42 -0.25 1.61
C VAL A 126 -0.44 -1.02 0.74
N LEU A 127 -0.87 -2.15 0.16
CA LEU A 127 0.01 -2.96 -0.67
C LEU A 127 0.46 -2.21 -1.93
N SER A 128 -0.41 -1.39 -2.55
CA SER A 128 -0.04 -0.55 -3.68
C SER A 128 0.97 0.55 -3.30
N HIS A 129 0.90 1.05 -2.07
CA HIS A 129 1.89 1.96 -1.50
C HIS A 129 3.24 1.26 -1.31
N GLU A 130 3.28 0.04 -0.75
CA GLU A 130 4.51 -0.75 -0.60
C GLU A 130 5.12 -1.12 -1.96
N ILE A 131 4.29 -1.50 -2.95
CA ILE A 131 4.72 -1.73 -4.33
C ILE A 131 5.35 -0.47 -4.92
N ALA A 132 4.80 0.72 -4.63
CA ALA A 132 5.39 1.98 -5.07
C ALA A 132 6.78 2.20 -4.45
N HIS A 133 6.99 1.87 -3.18
CA HIS A 133 8.31 1.92 -2.56
C HIS A 133 9.35 1.05 -3.28
N VAL A 134 8.96 -0.15 -3.71
CA VAL A 134 9.83 -1.05 -4.49
C VAL A 134 10.08 -0.50 -5.88
N THR A 135 9.04 -0.14 -6.63
CA THR A 135 9.16 0.31 -8.03
C THR A 135 9.94 1.62 -8.16
N GLN A 136 9.86 2.49 -7.15
CA GLN A 136 10.63 3.73 -7.07
C GLN A 136 11.99 3.54 -6.38
N GLN A 137 12.33 2.33 -5.97
CA GLN A 137 13.62 1.99 -5.32
C GLN A 137 13.93 2.85 -4.09
N HIS A 138 12.92 3.18 -3.26
CA HIS A 138 13.08 4.10 -2.14
C HIS A 138 14.14 3.63 -1.14
N VAL A 139 14.21 2.32 -0.85
CA VAL A 139 15.23 1.76 0.05
C VAL A 139 16.64 1.97 -0.51
N LEU A 140 16.84 1.71 -1.79
CA LEU A 140 18.15 1.85 -2.44
C LEU A 140 18.57 3.32 -2.52
N ARG A 141 17.66 4.20 -2.93
CA ARG A 141 17.87 5.65 -2.97
C ARG A 141 18.14 6.24 -1.57
N ALA A 142 17.55 5.66 -0.51
CA ALA A 142 17.83 6.08 0.87
C ALA A 142 19.27 5.75 1.27
N VAL A 143 19.77 4.55 0.94
CA VAL A 143 21.16 4.15 1.20
C VAL A 143 22.14 5.05 0.46
N GLU A 144 21.91 5.29 -0.83
CA GLU A 144 22.76 6.18 -1.64
C GLU A 144 22.79 7.61 -1.08
N ARG A 145 21.62 8.14 -0.74
CA ARG A 145 21.52 9.49 -0.19
C ARG A 145 22.20 9.59 1.16
N ALA A 146 22.03 8.59 2.04
CA ALA A 146 22.72 8.58 3.32
C ALA A 146 24.25 8.68 3.14
N GLN A 147 24.82 7.92 2.21
CA GLN A 147 26.25 8.00 1.89
C GLN A 147 26.65 9.38 1.36
N ARG A 148 25.83 9.97 0.48
CA ARG A 148 26.11 11.29 -0.11
C ARG A 148 26.03 12.43 0.89
N ASP A 149 24.99 12.43 1.76
CA ASP A 149 24.71 13.54 2.67
C ASP A 149 25.57 13.48 3.94
N GLN A 150 25.93 12.29 4.42
CA GLN A 150 26.70 12.12 5.66
C GLN A 150 28.12 12.66 5.54
N VAL A 151 28.81 12.43 4.43
CA VAL A 151 30.21 12.84 4.26
C VAL A 151 30.39 14.36 4.34
N PRO A 152 29.63 15.20 3.60
CA PRO A 152 29.74 16.65 3.72
C PRO A 152 29.39 17.18 5.12
N ILE A 153 28.39 16.62 5.78
CA ILE A 153 27.97 17.03 7.12
C ILE A 153 29.07 16.72 8.14
N LEU A 154 29.69 15.53 8.06
CA LEU A 154 30.79 15.14 8.92
C LEU A 154 32.05 16.03 8.69
N LEU A 155 32.35 16.32 7.42
CA LEU A 155 33.45 17.23 7.10
C LEU A 155 33.21 18.66 7.63
N GLY A 156 31.99 19.17 7.49
CA GLY A 156 31.57 20.45 8.04
C GLY A 156 31.65 20.47 9.57
N MET A 157 31.24 19.40 10.24
CA MET A 157 31.40 19.26 11.69
C MET A 157 32.84 19.27 12.12
N LEU A 158 33.72 18.49 11.46
CA LEU A 158 35.13 18.45 11.76
C LEU A 158 35.78 19.82 11.54
N ALA A 159 35.46 20.53 10.47
CA ALA A 159 35.96 21.87 10.19
C ALA A 159 35.53 22.87 11.28
N ALA A 160 34.28 22.79 11.76
CA ALA A 160 33.77 23.61 12.84
C ALA A 160 34.48 23.32 14.17
N ILE A 161 34.76 22.06 14.49
CA ILE A 161 35.53 21.67 15.68
C ILE A 161 36.97 22.20 15.62
N VAL A 162 37.64 22.04 14.48
CA VAL A 162 39.01 22.56 14.28
C VAL A 162 39.03 24.08 14.41
N ALA A 163 38.07 24.78 13.82
CA ALA A 163 37.99 26.26 13.95
C ALA A 163 37.72 26.69 15.38
N ALA A 164 36.87 25.98 16.14
CA ALA A 164 36.64 26.27 17.56
C ALA A 164 37.89 26.07 18.41
N GLN A 165 38.68 25.03 18.16
CA GLN A 165 39.95 24.78 18.83
C GLN A 165 41.00 25.83 18.47
N ALA A 166 41.10 26.24 17.21
CA ALA A 166 42.05 27.27 16.76
C ALA A 166 41.75 28.68 17.33
N ALA A 167 40.46 28.98 17.58
CA ALA A 167 40.03 30.24 18.16
C ALA A 167 40.47 30.39 19.65
N GLY A 168 40.69 29.29 20.35
CA GLY A 168 41.10 29.27 21.76
C GLY A 168 40.04 29.87 22.68
N GLY A 169 40.17 29.63 23.97
CA GLY A 169 39.32 30.24 24.99
C GLY A 169 38.51 29.23 25.80
N ASN A 170 37.88 29.71 26.90
CA ASN A 170 37.12 28.87 27.83
C ASN A 170 35.84 28.25 27.21
N SER A 171 35.38 28.69 26.04
CA SER A 171 34.19 28.25 25.35
C SER A 171 34.43 27.20 24.24
N THR A 172 35.66 26.71 24.09
CA THR A 172 36.03 25.74 23.04
C THR A 172 35.23 24.43 23.17
N GLY A 173 35.01 23.97 24.40
CA GLY A 173 34.20 22.78 24.68
C GLY A 173 32.73 22.95 24.23
N ASP A 174 32.14 24.07 24.57
CA ASP A 174 30.73 24.37 24.20
C ASP A 174 30.55 24.50 22.68
N ALA A 175 31.50 25.15 22.00
CA ALA A 175 31.48 25.27 20.54
C ALA A 175 31.64 23.91 19.84
N THR A 176 32.49 23.02 20.36
CA THR A 176 32.62 21.65 19.84
C THR A 176 31.34 20.87 20.01
N GLN A 177 30.72 20.93 21.18
CA GLN A 177 29.45 20.26 21.44
C GLN A 177 28.32 20.80 20.56
N ALA A 178 28.26 22.12 20.38
CA ALA A 178 27.30 22.76 19.49
C ALA A 178 27.46 22.30 18.03
N ALA A 179 28.70 22.14 17.54
CA ALA A 179 28.97 21.63 16.20
C ALA A 179 28.49 20.18 16.03
N ILE A 180 28.69 19.30 17.01
CA ILE A 180 28.23 17.90 16.99
C ILE A 180 26.71 17.87 17.00
N VAL A 181 26.02 18.56 17.89
CA VAL A 181 24.56 18.60 18.00
C VAL A 181 23.94 19.16 16.73
N SER A 182 24.51 20.20 16.14
CA SER A 182 24.05 20.80 14.88
C SER A 182 24.18 19.81 13.71
N ALA A 183 25.30 19.09 13.61
CA ALA A 183 25.51 18.09 12.57
C ALA A 183 24.50 16.93 12.71
N MET A 184 24.28 16.43 13.93
CA MET A 184 23.26 15.37 14.17
C MET A 184 21.85 15.87 13.85
N GLY A 185 21.50 17.10 14.24
CA GLY A 185 20.22 17.71 13.89
C GLY A 185 20.02 17.86 12.38
N LEU A 186 21.07 18.25 11.65
CA LEU A 186 21.02 18.36 10.19
C LEU A 186 20.86 16.99 9.52
N MET A 187 21.58 15.96 9.97
CA MET A 187 21.41 14.58 9.48
C MET A 187 19.99 14.10 9.70
N GLN A 188 19.44 14.31 10.89
CA GLN A 188 18.06 13.92 11.19
C GLN A 188 17.04 14.70 10.35
N GLN A 189 17.23 15.98 10.15
CA GLN A 189 16.33 16.80 9.33
C GLN A 189 16.36 16.38 7.86
N THR A 190 17.53 16.08 7.29
CA THR A 190 17.64 15.58 5.92
C THR A 190 16.94 14.22 5.76
N GLN A 191 17.08 13.33 6.74
CA GLN A 191 16.39 12.04 6.76
C GLN A 191 14.87 12.20 6.82
N ILE A 192 14.36 13.08 7.69
CA ILE A 192 12.92 13.36 7.82
C ILE A 192 12.36 13.91 6.50
N ASN A 193 13.03 14.87 5.88
CA ASN A 193 12.58 15.47 4.63
C ASN A 193 12.57 14.46 3.49
N TYR A 194 13.57 13.59 3.42
CA TYR A 194 13.64 12.52 2.43
C TYR A 194 12.52 11.51 2.62
N THR A 195 12.26 11.08 3.84
CA THR A 195 11.16 10.17 4.16
C THR A 195 9.82 10.76 3.72
N ARG A 196 9.53 12.03 4.08
CA ARG A 196 8.29 12.71 3.65
C ARG A 196 8.12 12.78 2.13
N SER A 197 9.20 13.03 1.40
CA SER A 197 9.17 13.06 -0.07
C SER A 197 8.85 11.69 -0.66
N ASN A 198 9.46 10.64 -0.12
CA ASN A 198 9.22 9.26 -0.57
C ASN A 198 7.79 8.81 -0.26
N GLU A 199 7.26 9.19 0.92
CA GLU A 199 5.88 8.89 1.27
C GLU A 199 4.87 9.54 0.30
N ALA A 200 5.08 10.84 0.00
CA ALA A 200 4.23 11.55 -0.96
C ALA A 200 4.33 10.98 -2.38
N GLU A 201 5.51 10.49 -2.77
CA GLU A 201 5.71 9.80 -4.05
C GLU A 201 5.02 8.44 -4.06
N ALA A 202 5.17 7.64 -2.99
CA ALA A 202 4.54 6.33 -2.85
C ALA A 202 3.01 6.43 -2.81
N ASP A 203 2.44 7.41 -2.11
CA ASP A 203 1.00 7.68 -2.10
C ASP A 203 0.49 8.01 -3.50
N ARG A 204 1.19 8.89 -4.22
CA ARG A 204 0.79 9.30 -5.57
C ARG A 204 0.82 8.16 -6.57
N ILE A 205 1.83 7.30 -6.50
CA ILE A 205 1.99 6.17 -7.42
C ILE A 205 1.06 5.04 -7.00
N GLY A 206 0.98 4.74 -5.70
CA GLY A 206 0.12 3.69 -5.17
C GLY A 206 -1.35 3.90 -5.50
N ILE A 207 -1.88 5.13 -5.35
CA ILE A 207 -3.29 5.41 -5.67
C ILE A 207 -3.59 5.25 -7.17
N ARG A 208 -2.63 5.51 -8.05
CA ARG A 208 -2.78 5.24 -9.50
C ARG A 208 -2.80 3.74 -9.78
N THR A 209 -1.93 2.98 -9.13
CA THR A 209 -1.92 1.52 -9.23
C THR A 209 -3.24 0.94 -8.75
N LEU A 210 -3.76 1.43 -7.61
CA LEU A 210 -5.06 1.05 -7.07
C LEU A 210 -6.19 1.31 -8.08
N ALA A 211 -6.21 2.50 -8.71
CA ALA A 211 -7.18 2.86 -9.74
C ALA A 211 -7.11 1.93 -10.97
N ARG A 212 -5.91 1.63 -11.48
CA ARG A 212 -5.72 0.76 -12.63
C ARG A 212 -6.19 -0.68 -12.40
N THR A 213 -6.14 -1.14 -11.14
CA THR A 213 -6.61 -2.48 -10.74
C THR A 213 -8.09 -2.53 -10.41
N GLY A 214 -8.80 -1.39 -10.45
CA GLY A 214 -10.23 -1.33 -10.21
C GLY A 214 -10.64 -1.35 -8.74
N TYR A 215 -9.70 -1.17 -7.84
CA TYR A 215 -9.99 -0.96 -6.41
C TYR A 215 -10.48 0.47 -6.14
N ASP A 216 -11.24 0.62 -5.05
CA ASP A 216 -11.74 1.92 -4.61
C ASP A 216 -10.57 2.83 -4.18
N VAL A 217 -10.36 3.91 -4.92
CA VAL A 217 -9.28 4.88 -4.65
C VAL A 217 -9.45 5.64 -3.33
N ASP A 218 -10.69 5.72 -2.79
CA ASP A 218 -10.95 6.34 -1.49
C ASP A 218 -10.43 5.49 -0.33
N ALA A 219 -10.16 4.19 -0.58
CA ALA A 219 -9.69 3.26 0.44
C ALA A 219 -8.35 3.68 1.04
N MET A 220 -7.46 4.32 0.27
CA MET A 220 -6.18 4.81 0.78
C MET A 220 -6.40 5.89 1.85
N ALA A 221 -7.20 6.90 1.56
CA ALA A 221 -7.49 7.97 2.51
C ALA A 221 -8.29 7.44 3.72
N GLY A 222 -9.26 6.56 3.47
CA GLY A 222 -10.08 5.94 4.52
C GLY A 222 -9.25 5.13 5.50
N PHE A 223 -8.31 4.32 5.01
CA PHE A 223 -7.42 3.56 5.87
C PHE A 223 -6.46 4.45 6.66
N PHE A 224 -5.95 5.52 6.06
CA PHE A 224 -5.12 6.52 6.73
C PHE A 224 -5.87 7.21 7.88
N GLU A 225 -7.15 7.57 7.68
CA GLU A 225 -8.00 8.12 8.74
C GLU A 225 -8.22 7.13 9.88
N ARG A 226 -8.49 5.87 9.54
CA ARG A 226 -8.67 4.78 10.51
C ARG A 226 -7.42 4.57 11.35
N MET A 227 -6.25 4.52 10.74
CA MET A 227 -4.98 4.44 11.46
C MET A 227 -4.77 5.64 12.38
N SER A 228 -5.11 6.85 11.93
CA SER A 228 -5.02 8.08 12.75
C SER A 228 -5.97 8.07 13.94
N LEU A 229 -7.18 7.50 13.78
CA LEU A 229 -8.14 7.32 14.88
C LEU A 229 -7.65 6.27 15.89
N ALA A 230 -7.11 5.16 15.42
CA ALA A 230 -6.53 4.12 16.28
C ALA A 230 -5.39 4.68 17.15
N MET A 231 -4.58 5.60 16.62
CA MET A 231 -3.56 6.31 17.40
C MET A 231 -4.14 7.17 18.52
N ARG A 232 -5.22 7.92 18.27
CA ARG A 232 -5.83 8.82 19.27
C ARG A 232 -6.45 8.06 20.43
N GLY A 233 -7.05 6.89 20.14
CA GLY A 233 -7.63 6.02 21.18
C GLY A 233 -6.58 5.39 22.10
N ASN A 234 -5.31 5.36 21.68
CA ASN A 234 -4.22 4.69 22.37
C ASN A 234 -3.37 5.63 23.28
N GLN A 235 -3.81 6.85 23.57
CA GLN A 235 -3.10 7.79 24.46
C GLN A 235 -2.90 7.29 25.90
N GLY A 236 -3.37 6.08 26.23
CA GLY A 236 -3.26 5.43 27.54
C GLY A 236 -2.02 4.55 27.74
N GLY A 237 -0.94 4.68 26.93
CA GLY A 237 0.35 4.00 27.23
C GLY A 237 0.77 2.89 26.25
N TYR A 238 0.05 2.67 25.16
CA TYR A 238 0.45 1.73 24.10
C TYR A 238 1.36 2.43 23.07
N SER A 239 2.38 1.71 22.60
CA SER A 239 3.31 2.21 21.59
C SER A 239 2.60 2.56 20.28
N VAL A 240 3.04 3.65 19.63
CA VAL A 240 2.61 4.00 18.26
C VAL A 240 2.80 2.77 17.35
N PRO A 241 1.78 2.39 16.54
CA PRO A 241 1.93 1.30 15.58
C PRO A 241 3.20 1.45 14.75
N GLU A 242 3.92 0.35 14.52
CA GLU A 242 5.22 0.37 13.86
C GLU A 242 5.14 0.96 12.44
N TYR A 243 4.05 0.67 11.73
CA TYR A 243 3.76 1.27 10.42
C TYR A 243 3.85 2.80 10.44
N LEU A 244 3.33 3.45 11.45
CA LEU A 244 3.32 4.91 11.57
C LEU A 244 4.69 5.50 11.99
N ARG A 245 5.59 4.66 12.48
CA ARG A 245 6.98 5.05 12.75
C ARG A 245 7.81 5.08 11.48
N THR A 246 7.56 4.13 10.57
CA THR A 246 8.23 4.03 9.27
C THR A 246 7.54 4.88 8.20
N HIS A 247 6.20 4.98 8.25
CA HIS A 247 5.33 5.74 7.34
C HIS A 247 4.54 6.82 8.11
N PRO A 248 5.17 7.97 8.45
CA PRO A 248 4.52 9.00 9.25
C PRO A 248 3.24 9.51 8.58
N MET A 249 2.11 9.38 9.29
CA MET A 249 0.82 9.81 8.80
C MET A 249 0.56 11.26 9.20
N THR A 250 0.41 12.12 8.21
CA THR A 250 0.10 13.54 8.40
C THR A 250 -1.27 13.87 7.81
N LEU A 251 -1.89 14.93 8.34
CA LEU A 251 -3.15 15.43 7.76
C LEU A 251 -2.98 15.81 6.28
N THR A 252 -1.80 16.27 5.89
CA THR A 252 -1.47 16.58 4.50
C THR A 252 -1.58 15.35 3.61
N ARG A 253 -1.01 14.19 4.01
CA ARG A 253 -1.11 12.94 3.25
C ARG A 253 -2.57 12.51 3.06
N ILE A 254 -3.38 12.58 4.14
CA ILE A 254 -4.82 12.26 4.06
C ILE A 254 -5.54 13.18 3.08
N SER A 255 -5.29 14.49 3.16
CA SER A 255 -5.93 15.47 2.27
C SER A 255 -5.51 15.29 0.81
N GLU A 256 -4.22 15.07 0.55
CA GLU A 256 -3.71 14.81 -0.78
C GLU A 256 -4.24 13.49 -1.37
N ALA A 257 -4.38 12.43 -0.57
CA ALA A 257 -4.97 11.18 -1.02
C ALA A 257 -6.44 11.37 -1.44
N LYS A 258 -7.23 12.14 -0.67
CA LYS A 258 -8.61 12.49 -1.02
C LYS A 258 -8.71 13.30 -2.31
N GLU A 259 -7.87 14.32 -2.46
CA GLU A 259 -7.84 15.15 -3.66
C GLU A 259 -7.52 14.34 -4.90
N ARG A 260 -6.51 13.44 -4.81
CA ARG A 260 -6.13 12.54 -5.91
C ARG A 260 -7.22 11.54 -6.24
N ALA A 261 -7.88 10.96 -5.23
CA ALA A 261 -9.02 10.07 -5.44
C ALA A 261 -10.13 10.79 -6.22
N GLU A 262 -10.47 12.01 -5.83
CA GLU A 262 -11.46 12.83 -6.52
C GLU A 262 -11.04 13.17 -7.96
N GLN A 263 -9.77 13.50 -8.18
CA GLN A 263 -9.23 13.75 -9.52
C GLN A 263 -9.34 12.51 -10.41
N LEU A 264 -8.95 11.33 -9.91
CA LEU A 264 -9.02 10.07 -10.66
C LEU A 264 -10.45 9.70 -11.01
N ARG A 265 -11.43 9.93 -10.13
CA ARG A 265 -12.86 9.73 -10.42
C ARG A 265 -13.35 10.66 -11.53
N ARG A 266 -12.97 11.94 -11.50
CA ARG A 266 -13.36 12.93 -12.53
C ARG A 266 -12.75 12.60 -13.90
N THR A 267 -11.56 12.05 -13.93
CA THR A 267 -10.90 11.68 -15.20
C THR A 267 -11.36 10.34 -15.77
N GLY A 268 -12.24 9.62 -15.07
CA GLY A 268 -12.76 8.31 -15.49
C GLY A 268 -11.74 7.17 -15.42
N VAL A 269 -10.61 7.37 -14.75
CA VAL A 269 -9.56 6.34 -14.57
C VAL A 269 -9.91 5.41 -13.41
N ALA A 270 -10.70 5.88 -12.44
CA ALA A 270 -11.13 5.09 -11.28
C ALA A 270 -12.60 4.68 -11.43
N PRO A 271 -13.00 3.48 -10.97
CA PRO A 271 -14.41 3.10 -10.92
C PRO A 271 -15.17 4.09 -10.02
N THR A 272 -16.30 4.58 -10.52
CA THR A 272 -17.19 5.41 -9.74
C THR A 272 -17.89 4.53 -8.72
N ARG A 273 -17.88 4.90 -7.45
CA ARG A 273 -18.59 4.18 -6.40
C ARG A 273 -20.08 4.08 -6.77
N ALA A 274 -20.69 2.91 -6.60
CA ALA A 274 -22.12 2.73 -6.78
C ALA A 274 -22.88 3.80 -5.98
N THR A 275 -23.65 4.66 -6.68
CA THR A 275 -24.42 5.71 -6.02
C THR A 275 -25.66 5.07 -5.43
N THR A 276 -25.76 5.06 -4.11
CA THR A 276 -27.00 4.64 -3.45
C THR A 276 -28.03 5.76 -3.60
N THR A 277 -28.97 5.59 -4.51
CA THR A 277 -30.11 6.50 -4.62
C THR A 277 -31.16 6.07 -3.61
N VAL A 278 -31.46 6.93 -2.66
CA VAL A 278 -32.53 6.73 -1.70
C VAL A 278 -33.80 7.35 -2.30
N THR A 279 -34.70 6.53 -2.83
CA THR A 279 -36.02 6.95 -3.27
C THR A 279 -37.06 6.58 -2.23
N THR A 280 -38.02 7.46 -1.98
CA THR A 280 -39.17 7.18 -1.12
C THR A 280 -40.34 6.78 -2.00
N GLU A 281 -40.62 5.48 -2.09
CA GLU A 281 -41.84 4.97 -2.71
C GLU A 281 -42.81 4.53 -1.59
N ASP A 282 -44.04 5.04 -1.63
CA ASP A 282 -45.12 4.73 -0.66
C ASP A 282 -44.75 4.90 0.82
N GLY A 283 -43.95 5.94 1.17
CA GLY A 283 -43.55 6.20 2.54
C GLY A 283 -42.51 5.22 3.10
N ARG A 284 -41.99 4.30 2.30
CA ARG A 284 -40.86 3.42 2.63
C ARG A 284 -39.59 3.89 1.96
N ARG A 285 -38.52 3.95 2.75
CA ARG A 285 -37.17 4.25 2.26
C ARG A 285 -36.63 3.02 1.53
N VAL A 286 -36.53 3.06 0.22
CA VAL A 286 -35.95 1.99 -0.60
C VAL A 286 -34.56 2.45 -1.03
N GLU A 287 -33.54 1.77 -0.55
CA GLU A 287 -32.16 1.93 -1.03
C GLU A 287 -31.99 1.08 -2.28
N ARG A 288 -31.91 1.71 -3.43
CA ARG A 288 -31.57 1.03 -4.68
C ARG A 288 -30.09 1.28 -4.97
N VAL A 289 -29.27 0.26 -4.86
CA VAL A 289 -27.88 0.28 -5.31
C VAL A 289 -27.91 -0.01 -6.82
N GLU A 290 -27.73 1.01 -7.65
CA GLU A 290 -27.53 0.81 -9.08
C GLU A 290 -26.05 0.47 -9.31
N PRO A 291 -25.74 -0.73 -9.85
CA PRO A 291 -24.38 -1.03 -10.26
C PRO A 291 -24.02 -0.06 -11.39
N VAL A 292 -22.99 0.75 -11.20
CA VAL A 292 -22.40 1.52 -12.29
C VAL A 292 -21.86 0.50 -13.30
N PRO A 293 -22.24 0.59 -14.59
CA PRO A 293 -21.67 -0.28 -15.59
C PRO A 293 -20.14 -0.13 -15.55
N PRO A 294 -19.37 -1.23 -15.61
CA PRO A 294 -17.93 -1.16 -15.59
C PRO A 294 -17.50 -0.21 -16.70
N VAL A 295 -16.79 0.85 -16.34
CA VAL A 295 -16.06 1.66 -17.32
C VAL A 295 -15.14 0.66 -18.01
N GLN A 296 -15.37 0.44 -19.31
CA GLN A 296 -14.47 -0.41 -20.08
C GLN A 296 -13.08 0.20 -19.94
N ALA A 297 -12.24 -0.42 -19.12
CA ALA A 297 -10.83 -0.10 -19.08
C ALA A 297 -10.35 -0.19 -20.53
N PRO A 298 -9.51 0.75 -21.00
CA PRO A 298 -8.87 0.58 -22.29
C PRO A 298 -8.24 -0.82 -22.28
N PRO A 299 -8.42 -1.63 -23.32
CA PRO A 299 -7.87 -2.96 -23.34
C PRO A 299 -6.40 -2.87 -22.98
N PRO A 300 -5.88 -3.72 -22.07
CA PRO A 300 -4.46 -3.73 -21.77
C PRO A 300 -3.71 -3.82 -23.09
N PRO A 301 -2.56 -3.11 -23.24
CA PRO A 301 -1.81 -3.13 -24.47
C PRO A 301 -1.57 -4.59 -24.80
N GLY A 302 -2.20 -5.04 -25.90
CA GLY A 302 -2.39 -6.44 -26.18
C GLY A 302 -1.05 -7.17 -26.33
N ASN A 303 -0.65 -7.91 -25.34
CA ASN A 303 0.28 -9.03 -25.45
C ASN A 303 -0.46 -10.31 -25.95
N GLY A 304 -1.55 -10.12 -26.66
CA GLY A 304 -2.17 -11.20 -27.38
C GLY A 304 -1.26 -11.58 -28.54
N ASN A 305 -0.39 -12.58 -28.32
CA ASN A 305 0.31 -13.20 -29.44
C ASN A 305 -0.77 -13.68 -30.44
N PRO A 306 -0.91 -13.04 -31.63
CA PRO A 306 -1.95 -13.40 -32.60
C PRO A 306 -1.80 -14.82 -33.14
N LEU A 307 -0.69 -15.51 -32.81
CA LEU A 307 -0.37 -16.87 -33.21
C LEU A 307 -0.89 -17.91 -32.21
N LEU A 308 -1.44 -17.51 -31.06
CA LEU A 308 -2.07 -18.45 -30.14
C LEU A 308 -3.51 -18.78 -30.61
N PRO A 309 -3.84 -20.07 -30.83
CA PRO A 309 -5.20 -20.48 -31.16
C PRO A 309 -6.19 -19.93 -30.12
N SER A 310 -7.37 -19.50 -30.58
CA SER A 310 -8.43 -18.94 -29.71
C SER A 310 -8.88 -19.86 -28.58
N GLN A 311 -8.62 -21.15 -28.69
CA GLN A 311 -8.87 -22.19 -27.67
C GLN A 311 -7.83 -22.20 -26.54
N LEU A 312 -6.66 -21.56 -26.74
CA LEU A 312 -5.65 -21.33 -25.70
C LEU A 312 -5.71 -19.90 -25.12
N ARG A 313 -6.66 -19.10 -25.55
CA ARG A 313 -7.10 -17.93 -24.79
C ARG A 313 -7.87 -18.49 -23.60
N ILE A 314 -7.15 -18.67 -22.50
CA ILE A 314 -7.76 -19.05 -21.24
C ILE A 314 -8.68 -17.89 -20.86
N GLY A 315 -9.95 -18.01 -21.26
CA GLY A 315 -11.01 -17.04 -20.98
C GLY A 315 -11.35 -16.89 -19.49
N GLY A 316 -10.53 -17.45 -18.62
CA GLY A 316 -10.59 -17.30 -17.18
C GLY A 316 -9.43 -16.51 -16.59
N LEU A 317 -8.44 -16.08 -17.39
CA LEU A 317 -7.36 -15.26 -16.89
C LEU A 317 -7.81 -13.81 -16.61
N ASP A 318 -8.76 -13.29 -17.41
CA ASP A 318 -9.34 -11.97 -17.15
C ASP A 318 -10.32 -11.99 -15.96
N GLU A 319 -11.03 -13.11 -15.72
CA GLU A 319 -11.82 -13.34 -14.51
C GLU A 319 -10.94 -13.70 -13.30
N ALA A 320 -9.86 -14.44 -13.49
CA ALA A 320 -8.90 -14.77 -12.43
C ALA A 320 -7.98 -13.58 -12.06
N LEU A 321 -7.76 -12.64 -12.97
CA LEU A 321 -7.14 -11.34 -12.73
C LEU A 321 -8.16 -10.29 -12.30
N GLY A 322 -9.31 -10.69 -11.79
CA GLY A 322 -10.51 -9.94 -11.44
C GLY A 322 -10.28 -8.46 -11.14
N TYR A 323 -11.15 -7.64 -11.68
CA TYR A 323 -11.16 -6.20 -11.49
C TYR A 323 -11.79 -5.91 -10.12
N GLY A 324 -11.04 -5.27 -9.20
CA GLY A 324 -11.55 -4.94 -7.87
C GLY A 324 -11.45 -6.09 -6.85
N GLU A 325 -12.35 -6.09 -5.86
CA GLU A 325 -12.34 -7.05 -4.75
C GLU A 325 -12.44 -8.51 -5.21
N SER A 326 -11.64 -9.39 -4.60
CA SER A 326 -11.61 -10.82 -4.91
C SER A 326 -12.85 -11.58 -4.40
N GLY A 327 -13.59 -11.00 -3.47
CA GLY A 327 -14.64 -11.68 -2.71
C GLY A 327 -14.12 -12.62 -1.61
N GLN A 328 -12.81 -12.83 -1.53
CA GLN A 328 -12.20 -13.75 -0.56
C GLN A 328 -11.77 -13.08 0.75
N PHE A 329 -11.71 -11.75 0.76
CA PHE A 329 -11.15 -10.97 1.87
C PHE A 329 -11.70 -11.35 3.24
N ARG A 330 -13.04 -11.51 3.37
CA ARG A 330 -13.65 -11.83 4.67
C ARG A 330 -13.24 -13.22 5.18
N TRP A 331 -13.10 -14.19 4.29
CA TRP A 331 -12.63 -15.53 4.62
C TRP A 331 -11.16 -15.53 5.00
N ALA A 332 -10.32 -14.83 4.25
CA ALA A 332 -8.90 -14.64 4.55
C ALA A 332 -8.72 -13.92 5.90
N GLN A 333 -9.47 -12.86 6.17
CA GLN A 333 -9.43 -12.10 7.41
C GLN A 333 -9.76 -12.98 8.63
N GLU A 334 -10.83 -13.79 8.53
CA GLU A 334 -11.22 -14.65 9.66
C GLU A 334 -10.30 -15.86 9.82
N ARG A 335 -9.75 -16.40 8.73
CA ARG A 335 -8.69 -17.41 8.80
C ARG A 335 -7.44 -16.84 9.50
N LEU A 336 -7.04 -15.63 9.12
CA LEU A 336 -5.92 -14.93 9.73
C LEU A 336 -6.19 -14.62 11.22
N ARG A 337 -7.41 -14.24 11.58
CA ARG A 337 -7.83 -14.02 12.98
C ARG A 337 -7.65 -15.30 13.81
N ALA A 338 -8.05 -16.44 13.26
CA ALA A 338 -7.92 -17.74 13.92
C ALA A 338 -6.46 -18.16 14.09
N LEU A 339 -5.63 -18.01 13.04
CA LEU A 339 -4.26 -18.51 13.00
C LEU A 339 -3.23 -17.59 13.68
N SER A 340 -3.51 -16.28 13.76
CA SER A 340 -2.60 -15.31 14.41
C SER A 340 -2.89 -15.12 15.91
N ALA A 341 -3.89 -15.76 16.47
CA ALA A 341 -4.20 -15.64 17.89
C ALA A 341 -3.12 -16.31 18.76
N ASN A 342 -2.73 -15.63 19.85
CA ASN A 342 -1.71 -16.15 20.76
C ASN A 342 -2.12 -17.46 21.45
N THR A 343 -3.42 -17.65 21.70
CA THR A 343 -3.97 -18.88 22.30
C THR A 343 -5.38 -19.15 21.75
N THR A 344 -5.77 -20.42 21.74
CA THR A 344 -7.14 -20.84 21.41
C THR A 344 -8.20 -20.11 22.24
N ASP A 345 -7.95 -19.94 23.56
CA ASP A 345 -8.88 -19.24 24.45
C ASP A 345 -9.03 -17.75 24.13
N ALA A 346 -7.93 -17.10 23.74
CA ALA A 346 -7.97 -15.71 23.31
C ALA A 346 -8.81 -15.56 22.02
N ALA A 347 -8.61 -16.45 21.05
CA ALA A 347 -9.40 -16.48 19.83
C ALA A 347 -10.91 -16.73 20.12
N ILE A 348 -11.24 -17.70 20.95
CA ILE A 348 -12.64 -17.99 21.32
C ILE A 348 -13.28 -16.75 21.94
N ARG A 349 -12.63 -16.09 22.92
CA ARG A 349 -13.15 -14.86 23.54
C ARG A 349 -13.37 -13.74 22.53
N GLU A 350 -12.51 -13.62 21.52
CA GLU A 350 -12.67 -12.64 20.44
C GLU A 350 -13.95 -12.91 19.64
N TYR A 351 -14.20 -14.15 19.22
CA TYR A 351 -15.45 -14.51 18.52
C TYR A 351 -16.70 -14.38 19.39
N GLU A 352 -16.60 -14.65 20.68
CA GLU A 352 -17.70 -14.39 21.62
C GLU A 352 -18.00 -12.90 21.75
N ALA A 353 -16.99 -12.04 21.75
CA ALA A 353 -17.17 -10.60 21.74
C ALA A 353 -17.84 -10.13 20.43
N LEU A 354 -17.42 -10.65 19.28
CA LEU A 354 -18.04 -10.36 17.99
C LEU A 354 -19.51 -10.80 17.96
N ARG A 355 -19.82 -11.97 18.51
CA ARG A 355 -21.20 -12.48 18.61
C ARG A 355 -22.08 -11.61 19.51
N ARG A 356 -21.54 -11.12 20.64
CA ARG A 356 -22.29 -10.23 21.53
C ARG A 356 -22.54 -8.84 20.92
N ALA A 357 -21.65 -8.38 20.05
CA ALA A 357 -21.77 -7.09 19.39
C ALA A 357 -22.79 -7.07 18.24
N ARG A 358 -23.28 -8.26 17.79
CA ARG A 358 -24.20 -8.39 16.65
C ARG A 358 -25.46 -9.16 17.05
N PRO A 359 -26.64 -8.52 16.99
CA PRO A 359 -27.92 -9.20 17.30
C PRO A 359 -28.20 -10.39 16.39
N GLU A 360 -27.81 -10.32 15.12
CA GLU A 360 -27.95 -11.37 14.10
C GLU A 360 -26.96 -12.53 14.24
N GLY A 361 -26.00 -12.42 15.17
CA GLY A 361 -24.95 -13.42 15.40
C GLY A 361 -23.74 -13.26 14.48
N LEU A 362 -22.93 -14.32 14.37
CA LEU A 362 -21.72 -14.34 13.54
C LEU A 362 -22.06 -14.51 12.07
N THR A 363 -21.34 -13.81 11.21
CA THR A 363 -21.38 -14.02 9.75
C THR A 363 -20.82 -15.40 9.38
N ASP A 364 -21.07 -15.90 8.17
CA ASP A 364 -20.54 -17.18 7.74
C ASP A 364 -19.02 -17.23 7.73
N ALA A 365 -18.34 -16.15 7.33
CA ALA A 365 -16.89 -16.04 7.46
C ALA A 365 -16.41 -16.11 8.93
N GLN A 366 -17.12 -15.45 9.85
CA GLN A 366 -16.78 -15.52 11.28
C GLN A 366 -17.05 -16.91 11.88
N ARG A 367 -18.10 -17.59 11.42
CA ARG A 367 -18.38 -18.99 11.80
C ARG A 367 -17.29 -19.93 11.32
N TYR A 368 -16.81 -19.73 10.08
CA TYR A 368 -15.64 -20.42 9.55
C TYR A 368 -14.40 -20.24 10.42
N GLY A 369 -14.04 -19.00 10.75
CA GLY A 369 -12.90 -18.70 11.60
C GLY A 369 -13.03 -19.33 13.01
N LEU A 370 -14.23 -19.24 13.62
CA LEU A 370 -14.49 -19.89 14.91
C LEU A 370 -14.38 -21.42 14.83
N ALA A 371 -14.84 -22.03 13.73
CA ALA A 371 -14.69 -23.47 13.51
C ALA A 371 -13.23 -23.88 13.43
N LEU A 372 -12.39 -23.10 12.72
CA LEU A 372 -10.93 -23.34 12.69
C LEU A 372 -10.31 -23.30 14.10
N VAL A 373 -10.67 -22.32 14.92
CA VAL A 373 -10.18 -22.22 16.30
C VAL A 373 -10.61 -23.42 17.15
N ARG A 374 -11.86 -23.90 16.97
CA ARG A 374 -12.41 -25.03 17.73
C ARG A 374 -11.86 -26.38 17.28
N MET A 375 -11.26 -26.48 16.10
CA MET A 375 -10.73 -27.73 15.55
C MET A 375 -9.80 -28.46 16.52
N ALA A 376 -9.02 -27.73 17.31
CA ALA A 376 -8.09 -28.29 18.28
C ALA A 376 -8.76 -28.90 19.52
N ARG A 377 -10.01 -28.51 19.87
CA ARG A 377 -10.70 -28.94 21.09
C ARG A 377 -11.97 -29.72 20.83
N GLU A 378 -12.70 -29.37 19.81
CA GLU A 378 -14.02 -29.90 19.47
C GLU A 378 -14.07 -30.25 17.98
N PRO A 379 -13.21 -31.20 17.48
CA PRO A 379 -13.05 -31.41 16.05
C PRO A 379 -14.33 -31.84 15.33
N GLN A 380 -15.17 -32.68 15.98
CA GLN A 380 -16.43 -33.13 15.35
C GLN A 380 -17.42 -31.96 15.17
N ALA A 381 -17.56 -31.09 16.17
CA ALA A 381 -18.42 -29.93 16.07
C ALA A 381 -17.89 -28.90 15.04
N ALA A 382 -16.58 -28.73 14.97
CA ALA A 382 -15.92 -27.85 14.01
C ALA A 382 -16.11 -28.37 12.57
N VAL A 383 -15.92 -29.65 12.33
CA VAL A 383 -16.13 -30.27 11.00
C VAL A 383 -17.61 -30.14 10.58
N ALA A 384 -18.55 -30.43 11.49
CA ALA A 384 -19.98 -30.30 11.17
C ALA A 384 -20.36 -28.86 10.79
N GLU A 385 -19.76 -27.86 11.44
CA GLU A 385 -19.95 -26.44 11.10
C GLU A 385 -19.37 -26.11 9.72
N LEU A 386 -18.15 -26.56 9.43
CA LEU A 386 -17.52 -26.36 8.12
C LEU A 386 -18.31 -27.01 6.98
N GLU A 387 -18.81 -28.24 7.19
CA GLU A 387 -19.68 -28.89 6.23
C GLU A 387 -21.01 -28.14 6.02
N ALA A 388 -21.59 -27.59 7.09
CA ALA A 388 -22.78 -26.77 7.00
C ALA A 388 -22.55 -25.47 6.22
N LEU A 389 -21.37 -24.87 6.33
CA LEU A 389 -20.96 -23.72 5.52
C LEU A 389 -20.78 -24.10 4.05
N LEU A 390 -20.08 -25.21 3.76
CA LEU A 390 -19.89 -25.70 2.38
C LEU A 390 -21.20 -26.04 1.65
N ARG A 391 -22.25 -26.46 2.38
CA ARG A 391 -23.57 -26.71 1.78
C ARG A 391 -24.32 -25.42 1.43
N ARG A 392 -23.91 -24.27 1.93
CA ARG A 392 -24.52 -22.95 1.67
C ARG A 392 -23.82 -22.15 0.60
N HIS A 393 -22.57 -22.44 0.37
CA HIS A 393 -21.71 -21.78 -0.62
C HIS A 393 -21.21 -22.77 -1.66
#